data_0cb112e877b1fe10348bc808575b44c5
#
_entry.id   0cb112e877b1fe10348bc808575b44c5
#
_cell.length_a   1.000
_cell.length_b   1.000
_cell.length_c   1.000
_cell.angle_alpha   90.00
_cell.angle_beta   90.00
_cell.angle_gamma   90.00
#
_symmetry.space_group_name_H-M   'P 1'
#
loop_
_entity.id
_entity.type
_entity.pdbx_description
1 polymer ?
#
loop_
_entity_poly.entity_id
_entity_poly.type
_entity_poly.pdbx_seq_one_letter_code
_entity_poly.pdbx_strand_id
1 'polypeptide(L)'
;KFNKGDMMNYLEILKFRHACKIFDESKKIGAGEFDFILEAGRLSPSSTGLEQWDFLVVQNKELREKIKAVSWNQVQITSCSHLVVILAKVKEIKFGSSYVDKMIARRADKEPEMIAARQKFYHDFLLSNFKNDDELTFQWSHEQCMIAVTNMMNAAASLGIDSCPIEGFDRHALNEILGLDESEKRVAIVVPFGYRLNPQPEKLRRQRAEVVTWIY
;
A
#
# COMPACT_ATOMS: atom_id res chain seq x y z
N LYS A 1 19.47 15.35 8.31
CA LYS A 1 19.67 16.24 7.12
C LYS A 1 20.27 15.36 6.05
N PHE A 2 19.53 15.01 5.02
CA PHE A 2 20.05 14.29 3.85
C PHE A 2 20.92 15.26 3.04
N ASN A 3 22.14 14.84 2.70
CA ASN A 3 23.02 15.63 1.82
C ASN A 3 22.44 15.61 0.40
N LYS A 4 22.23 16.77 -0.21
CA LYS A 4 21.72 16.93 -1.58
C LYS A 4 22.57 16.24 -2.69
N GLY A 5 23.77 15.75 -2.35
CA GLY A 5 24.69 15.09 -3.29
C GLY A 5 24.47 13.59 -3.49
N ASP A 6 23.72 12.92 -2.58
CA ASP A 6 23.61 11.46 -2.56
C ASP A 6 22.21 10.93 -2.92
N MET A 7 21.26 11.80 -3.22
CA MET A 7 19.90 11.35 -3.61
C MET A 7 19.89 10.91 -5.07
N MET A 8 19.51 9.64 -5.31
CA MET A 8 19.22 9.17 -6.65
C MET A 8 18.16 10.07 -7.32
N ASN A 9 18.37 10.43 -8.57
CA ASN A 9 17.35 11.06 -9.40
C ASN A 9 16.11 10.16 -9.38
N TYR A 10 14.91 10.73 -9.36
CA TYR A 10 13.66 9.97 -9.30
C TYR A 10 13.55 8.90 -10.40
N LEU A 11 14.05 9.18 -11.60
CA LEU A 11 14.09 8.18 -12.68
C LEU A 11 15.03 7.02 -12.36
N GLU A 12 16.13 7.25 -11.65
CA GLU A 12 17.04 6.18 -11.21
C GLU A 12 16.38 5.32 -10.13
N ILE A 13 15.61 5.92 -9.20
CA ILE A 13 14.78 5.20 -8.23
C ILE A 13 13.80 4.26 -8.96
N LEU A 14 13.11 4.76 -9.99
CA LEU A 14 12.19 3.94 -10.78
C LEU A 14 12.90 2.84 -11.57
N LYS A 15 14.13 3.07 -12.04
CA LYS A 15 14.96 2.05 -12.69
C LYS A 15 15.43 0.99 -11.70
N PHE A 16 15.86 1.40 -10.50
CA PHE A 16 16.31 0.50 -9.43
C PHE A 16 15.18 -0.41 -8.94
N ARG A 17 13.96 0.15 -8.69
CA ARG A 17 12.84 -0.61 -8.15
C ARG A 17 12.42 -1.74 -9.11
N HIS A 18 12.43 -2.96 -8.60
CA HIS A 18 11.92 -4.14 -9.31
C HIS A 18 11.20 -5.08 -8.34
N ALA A 19 10.56 -6.14 -8.83
CA ALA A 19 9.97 -7.19 -8.01
C ALA A 19 11.05 -8.19 -7.60
N CYS A 20 11.70 -7.95 -6.46
CA CYS A 20 12.75 -8.81 -5.92
C CYS A 20 12.18 -10.18 -5.52
N LYS A 21 12.71 -11.27 -6.06
CA LYS A 21 12.17 -12.61 -5.84
C LYS A 21 12.85 -13.38 -4.71
N ILE A 22 14.08 -12.99 -4.34
CA ILE A 22 14.84 -13.61 -3.25
C ILE A 22 15.62 -12.51 -2.54
N PHE A 23 15.46 -12.41 -1.23
CA PHE A 23 16.21 -11.47 -0.39
C PHE A 23 17.38 -12.15 0.31
N ASP A 24 18.43 -11.39 0.59
CA ASP A 24 19.56 -11.76 1.42
C ASP A 24 19.15 -11.74 2.91
N GLU A 25 18.91 -12.89 3.47
CA GLU A 25 18.44 -13.04 4.86
C GLU A 25 19.46 -12.57 5.90
N SER A 26 20.74 -12.48 5.53
CA SER A 26 21.81 -11.98 6.40
C SER A 26 21.75 -10.47 6.60
N LYS A 27 21.08 -9.74 5.69
CA LYS A 27 20.94 -8.29 5.72
C LYS A 27 19.58 -7.87 6.24
N LYS A 28 19.56 -6.95 7.20
CA LYS A 28 18.32 -6.41 7.77
C LYS A 28 18.27 -4.89 7.54
N ILE A 29 17.07 -4.41 7.25
CA ILE A 29 16.79 -2.98 7.14
C ILE A 29 16.86 -2.38 8.54
N GLY A 30 17.54 -1.25 8.71
CA GLY A 30 17.60 -0.52 9.96
C GLY A 30 16.24 0.08 10.34
N ALA A 31 15.96 0.25 11.64
CA ALA A 31 14.68 0.75 12.12
C ALA A 31 14.32 2.11 11.49
N GLY A 32 15.26 3.06 11.44
CA GLY A 32 15.00 4.39 10.87
C GLY A 32 14.74 4.37 9.36
N GLU A 33 15.38 3.46 8.61
CA GLU A 33 15.11 3.28 7.18
C GLU A 33 13.72 2.67 6.97
N PHE A 34 13.33 1.72 7.82
CA PHE A 34 12.01 1.11 7.72
C PHE A 34 10.89 2.09 8.13
N ASP A 35 11.11 2.89 9.18
CA ASP A 35 10.19 3.97 9.57
C ASP A 35 9.99 4.98 8.43
N PHE A 36 11.06 5.33 7.70
CA PHE A 36 10.95 6.19 6.52
C PHE A 36 10.06 5.58 5.42
N ILE A 37 10.16 4.26 5.19
CA ILE A 37 9.31 3.54 4.23
C ILE A 37 7.83 3.59 4.67
N LEU A 38 7.56 3.33 5.95
CA LEU A 38 6.20 3.39 6.51
C LEU A 38 5.61 4.80 6.42
N GLU A 39 6.43 5.82 6.72
CA GLU A 39 6.02 7.22 6.66
C GLU A 39 5.68 7.67 5.22
N ALA A 40 6.43 7.20 4.23
CA ALA A 40 6.11 7.44 2.81
C ALA A 40 4.73 6.86 2.42
N GLY A 41 4.39 5.69 2.94
CA GLY A 41 3.06 5.11 2.80
C GLY A 41 1.99 5.96 3.49
N ARG A 42 2.22 6.34 4.75
CA ARG A 42 1.29 7.14 5.56
C ARG A 42 1.00 8.51 4.95
N LEU A 43 1.99 9.17 4.36
CA LEU A 43 1.88 10.50 3.73
C LEU A 43 1.28 10.44 2.32
N SER A 44 0.92 9.28 1.81
CA SER A 44 0.35 9.13 0.48
C SER A 44 -0.99 9.83 0.35
N PRO A 45 -1.29 10.42 -0.82
CA PRO A 45 -2.62 10.92 -1.09
C PRO A 45 -3.62 9.77 -1.27
N SER A 46 -4.87 10.03 -0.94
CA SER A 46 -5.99 9.14 -1.24
C SER A 46 -7.18 9.92 -1.74
N SER A 47 -8.05 9.27 -2.48
CA SER A 47 -9.31 9.88 -2.93
C SER A 47 -10.09 10.36 -1.70
N THR A 48 -10.56 11.60 -1.76
CA THR A 48 -11.25 12.30 -0.68
C THR A 48 -10.47 12.40 0.64
N GLY A 49 -9.21 11.92 0.67
CA GLY A 49 -8.32 11.89 1.84
C GLY A 49 -8.80 11.00 2.96
N LEU A 50 -9.50 9.93 2.62
CA LEU A 50 -10.04 9.00 3.62
C LEU A 50 -9.01 8.01 4.13
N GLU A 51 -7.80 7.94 3.52
CA GLU A 51 -6.73 7.05 3.98
C GLU A 51 -7.25 5.61 4.20
N GLN A 52 -7.72 5.00 3.10
CA GLN A 52 -8.46 3.74 3.11
C GLN A 52 -7.59 2.51 3.44
N TRP A 53 -6.47 2.69 4.12
CA TRP A 53 -5.49 1.65 4.41
C TRP A 53 -5.14 1.54 5.89
N ASP A 54 -4.70 0.32 6.26
CA ASP A 54 -3.89 0.06 7.45
C ASP A 54 -2.66 -0.74 7.03
N PHE A 55 -1.54 -0.58 7.74
CA PHE A 55 -0.30 -1.30 7.48
C PHE A 55 -0.03 -2.28 8.62
N LEU A 56 0.00 -3.56 8.32
CA LEU A 56 0.32 -4.62 9.25
C LEU A 56 1.75 -5.10 8.99
N VAL A 57 2.67 -4.86 9.93
CA VAL A 57 4.05 -5.33 9.84
C VAL A 57 4.17 -6.70 10.48
N VAL A 58 4.43 -7.73 9.66
CA VAL A 58 4.53 -9.11 10.12
C VAL A 58 5.98 -9.52 10.26
N GLN A 59 6.46 -9.65 11.52
CA GLN A 59 7.81 -10.15 11.83
C GLN A 59 7.82 -11.57 12.41
N ASN A 60 6.68 -12.09 12.81
CA ASN A 60 6.54 -13.45 13.30
C ASN A 60 6.83 -14.47 12.17
N LYS A 61 7.83 -15.31 12.36
CA LYS A 61 8.30 -16.28 11.34
C LYS A 61 7.26 -17.34 11.00
N GLU A 62 6.57 -17.87 12.01
CA GLU A 62 5.54 -18.89 11.81
C GLU A 62 4.35 -18.33 10.99
N LEU A 63 3.95 -17.08 11.28
CA LEU A 63 2.91 -16.41 10.54
C LEU A 63 3.33 -16.15 9.10
N ARG A 64 4.60 -15.76 8.84
CA ARG A 64 5.13 -15.62 7.47
C ARG A 64 5.09 -16.94 6.69
N GLU A 65 5.39 -18.09 7.33
CA GLU A 65 5.27 -19.39 6.65
C GLU A 65 3.82 -19.72 6.29
N LYS A 66 2.86 -19.42 7.18
CA LYS A 66 1.43 -19.58 6.87
C LYS A 66 1.00 -18.67 5.71
N ILE A 67 1.41 -17.41 5.72
CA ILE A 67 1.14 -16.45 4.62
C ILE A 67 1.74 -16.96 3.31
N LYS A 68 2.98 -17.44 3.32
CA LYS A 68 3.65 -18.00 2.14
C LYS A 68 2.89 -19.19 1.55
N ALA A 69 2.38 -20.10 2.41
CA ALA A 69 1.64 -21.28 1.95
C ALA A 69 0.40 -20.94 1.11
N VAL A 70 -0.32 -19.87 1.47
CA VAL A 70 -1.49 -19.37 0.71
C VAL A 70 -1.14 -18.34 -0.36
N SER A 71 0.14 -18.04 -0.54
CA SER A 71 0.68 -17.05 -1.50
C SER A 71 1.60 -17.73 -2.53
N TRP A 72 1.16 -18.82 -3.13
CA TRP A 72 1.87 -19.59 -4.17
C TRP A 72 3.29 -20.02 -3.76
N ASN A 73 3.52 -20.24 -2.47
CA ASN A 73 4.83 -20.58 -1.91
C ASN A 73 5.95 -19.59 -2.27
N GLN A 74 5.63 -18.31 -2.38
CA GLN A 74 6.57 -17.26 -2.77
C GLN A 74 7.61 -17.02 -1.68
N VAL A 75 8.86 -17.42 -1.93
CA VAL A 75 9.97 -17.42 -0.96
C VAL A 75 10.34 -16.02 -0.45
N GLN A 76 10.07 -14.96 -1.21
CA GLN A 76 10.33 -13.58 -0.80
C GLN A 76 9.53 -13.17 0.44
N ILE A 77 8.45 -13.87 0.79
CA ILE A 77 7.65 -13.62 2.00
C ILE A 77 8.43 -13.95 3.27
N THR A 78 9.22 -15.02 3.23
CA THR A 78 9.98 -15.51 4.38
C THR A 78 11.43 -15.03 4.40
N SER A 79 12.06 -14.83 3.23
CA SER A 79 13.46 -14.37 3.13
C SER A 79 13.64 -12.86 3.37
N CYS A 80 12.56 -12.06 3.32
CA CYS A 80 12.65 -10.60 3.47
C CYS A 80 13.06 -10.15 4.89
N SER A 81 13.55 -8.92 4.97
CA SER A 81 13.81 -8.25 6.25
C SER A 81 12.50 -7.92 6.96
N HIS A 82 11.60 -7.21 6.27
CA HIS A 82 10.30 -6.79 6.78
C HIS A 82 9.20 -7.19 5.81
N LEU A 83 8.11 -7.76 6.34
CA LEU A 83 6.91 -8.06 5.58
C LEU A 83 5.80 -7.09 5.98
N VAL A 84 5.24 -6.37 5.02
CA VAL A 84 4.09 -5.49 5.23
C VAL A 84 2.89 -6.07 4.51
N VAL A 85 1.78 -6.24 5.22
CA VAL A 85 0.47 -6.56 4.65
C VAL A 85 -0.35 -5.29 4.67
N ILE A 86 -0.82 -4.84 3.52
CA ILE A 86 -1.67 -3.66 3.41
C ILE A 86 -3.12 -4.13 3.45
N LEU A 87 -3.88 -3.54 4.36
CA LEU A 87 -5.30 -3.83 4.54
C LEU A 87 -6.13 -2.70 3.95
N ALA A 88 -7.09 -3.02 3.10
CA ALA A 88 -8.08 -2.08 2.58
C ALA A 88 -9.30 -2.04 3.50
N LYS A 89 -9.70 -0.85 3.93
CA LYS A 89 -10.88 -0.62 4.75
C LYS A 89 -12.16 -0.83 3.92
N VAL A 90 -13.17 -1.47 4.49
CA VAL A 90 -14.48 -1.69 3.87
C VAL A 90 -15.56 -0.97 4.68
N LYS A 91 -15.83 -1.41 5.90
CA LYS A 91 -16.91 -0.88 6.76
C LYS A 91 -16.76 0.61 7.06
N GLU A 92 -15.53 1.03 7.38
CA GLU A 92 -15.23 2.42 7.73
C GLU A 92 -15.42 3.40 6.57
N ILE A 93 -15.47 2.90 5.32
CA ILE A 93 -15.55 3.72 4.09
C ILE A 93 -16.97 3.74 3.52
N LYS A 94 -17.97 3.29 4.27
CA LYS A 94 -19.37 3.28 3.83
C LYS A 94 -20.14 4.53 4.23
N PHE A 95 -21.28 4.74 3.58
CA PHE A 95 -22.24 5.76 3.97
C PHE A 95 -22.64 5.60 5.45
N GLY A 96 -22.66 6.74 6.17
CA GLY A 96 -23.02 6.77 7.60
C GLY A 96 -21.89 6.39 8.56
N SER A 97 -20.68 6.15 8.06
CA SER A 97 -19.54 5.83 8.91
C SER A 97 -19.00 7.04 9.68
N SER A 98 -18.84 6.90 10.99
CA SER A 98 -18.19 7.90 11.84
C SER A 98 -16.72 8.13 11.50
N TYR A 99 -16.06 7.15 10.88
CA TYR A 99 -14.71 7.31 10.35
C TYR A 99 -14.67 8.37 9.24
N VAL A 100 -15.61 8.31 8.30
CA VAL A 100 -15.75 9.30 7.22
C VAL A 100 -15.96 10.69 7.81
N ASP A 101 -16.88 10.83 8.78
CA ASP A 101 -17.14 12.09 9.46
C ASP A 101 -15.87 12.69 10.11
N LYS A 102 -15.13 11.85 10.83
CA LYS A 102 -13.85 12.23 11.46
C LYS A 102 -12.83 12.68 10.44
N MET A 103 -12.67 11.96 9.33
CA MET A 103 -11.68 12.26 8.30
C MET A 103 -12.01 13.57 7.58
N ILE A 104 -13.28 13.83 7.31
CA ILE A 104 -13.74 15.08 6.67
C ILE A 104 -13.59 16.28 7.62
N ALA A 105 -13.91 16.11 8.91
CA ALA A 105 -13.78 17.15 9.90
C ALA A 105 -12.35 17.68 10.06
N ARG A 106 -11.31 16.85 9.82
CA ARG A 106 -9.89 17.27 9.84
C ARG A 106 -9.56 18.37 8.84
N ARG A 107 -10.32 18.49 7.75
CA ARG A 107 -10.06 19.41 6.63
C ARG A 107 -10.87 20.70 6.70
N ALA A 108 -11.82 20.77 7.62
CA ALA A 108 -12.72 21.90 7.68
C ALA A 108 -12.05 23.11 8.31
N ASP A 109 -12.12 24.23 7.62
CA ASP A 109 -11.97 25.53 8.19
C ASP A 109 -13.18 25.77 9.10
N LYS A 110 -13.08 25.26 10.29
CA LYS A 110 -13.70 25.64 11.58
C LYS A 110 -15.21 25.94 11.66
N GLU A 111 -15.94 26.17 10.56
CA GLU A 111 -17.38 26.47 10.61
C GLU A 111 -18.19 25.17 10.62
N PRO A 112 -18.97 24.89 11.68
CA PRO A 112 -19.73 23.63 11.82
C PRO A 112 -20.66 23.31 10.64
N GLU A 113 -21.28 24.34 10.08
CA GLU A 113 -22.19 24.18 8.94
C GLU A 113 -21.46 23.72 7.67
N MET A 114 -20.24 24.20 7.44
CA MET A 114 -19.41 23.76 6.31
C MET A 114 -18.93 22.34 6.49
N ILE A 115 -18.60 21.93 7.74
CA ILE A 115 -18.24 20.55 8.05
C ILE A 115 -19.43 19.62 7.73
N ALA A 116 -20.61 19.94 8.24
CA ALA A 116 -21.82 19.16 8.02
C ALA A 116 -22.19 19.05 6.53
N ALA A 117 -22.08 20.14 5.77
CA ALA A 117 -22.34 20.15 4.34
C ALA A 117 -21.35 19.22 3.58
N ARG A 118 -20.07 19.26 3.94
CA ARG A 118 -19.04 18.36 3.36
C ARG A 118 -19.28 16.90 3.73
N GLN A 119 -19.57 16.61 4.99
CA GLN A 119 -19.90 15.25 5.43
C GLN A 119 -21.06 14.69 4.65
N LYS A 120 -22.15 15.47 4.52
CA LYS A 120 -23.31 15.08 3.70
C LYS A 120 -22.90 14.81 2.25
N PHE A 121 -22.14 15.70 1.62
CA PHE A 121 -21.69 15.55 0.23
C PHE A 121 -20.89 14.24 0.03
N TYR A 122 -19.95 13.93 0.93
CA TYR A 122 -19.15 12.72 0.81
C TYR A 122 -19.93 11.46 1.14
N HIS A 123 -20.86 11.49 2.07
CA HIS A 123 -21.75 10.39 2.31
C HIS A 123 -22.66 10.11 1.11
N ASP A 124 -23.23 11.14 0.50
CA ASP A 124 -24.03 11.00 -0.73
C ASP A 124 -23.18 10.45 -1.90
N PHE A 125 -21.92 10.90 -2.03
CA PHE A 125 -20.96 10.37 -3.00
C PHE A 125 -20.70 8.88 -2.77
N LEU A 126 -20.42 8.46 -1.53
CA LEU A 126 -20.17 7.07 -1.19
C LEU A 126 -21.39 6.18 -1.49
N LEU A 127 -22.59 6.63 -1.10
CA LEU A 127 -23.81 5.89 -1.34
C LEU A 127 -24.12 5.77 -2.84
N SER A 128 -23.99 6.85 -3.60
CA SER A 128 -24.30 6.85 -5.05
C SER A 128 -23.34 5.97 -5.86
N ASN A 129 -22.05 5.95 -5.50
CA ASN A 129 -21.03 5.24 -6.27
C ASN A 129 -20.85 3.79 -5.81
N PHE A 130 -20.94 3.51 -4.51
CA PHE A 130 -20.62 2.19 -3.95
C PHE A 130 -21.81 1.48 -3.33
N LYS A 131 -22.98 2.12 -3.15
CA LYS A 131 -24.26 1.53 -2.73
C LYS A 131 -24.20 0.71 -1.44
N ASN A 132 -23.24 1.01 -0.56
CA ASN A 132 -22.87 0.21 0.61
C ASN A 132 -22.51 -1.25 0.31
N ASP A 133 -22.18 -1.56 -0.94
CA ASP A 133 -21.69 -2.86 -1.36
C ASP A 133 -20.24 -3.06 -0.90
N ASP A 134 -19.95 -4.20 -0.27
CA ASP A 134 -18.65 -4.53 0.30
C ASP A 134 -17.59 -4.68 -0.79
N GLU A 135 -17.93 -5.28 -1.92
CA GLU A 135 -16.99 -5.54 -2.99
C GLU A 135 -16.61 -4.26 -3.73
N LEU A 136 -17.57 -3.42 -4.09
CA LEU A 136 -17.32 -2.12 -4.72
C LEU A 136 -16.49 -1.21 -3.79
N THR A 137 -16.81 -1.21 -2.49
CA THR A 137 -16.07 -0.43 -1.50
C THR A 137 -14.64 -0.95 -1.35
N PHE A 138 -14.47 -2.29 -1.28
CA PHE A 138 -13.16 -2.91 -1.23
C PHE A 138 -12.31 -2.57 -2.46
N GLN A 139 -12.87 -2.70 -3.67
CA GLN A 139 -12.15 -2.39 -4.93
C GLN A 139 -11.64 -0.96 -4.93
N TRP A 140 -12.46 0.00 -4.57
CA TRP A 140 -12.05 1.41 -4.49
C TRP A 140 -10.99 1.65 -3.41
N SER A 141 -11.12 1.04 -2.24
CA SER A 141 -10.11 1.14 -1.17
C SER A 141 -8.79 0.48 -1.58
N HIS A 142 -8.85 -0.65 -2.28
CA HIS A 142 -7.69 -1.34 -2.83
C HIS A 142 -6.90 -0.45 -3.81
N GLU A 143 -7.57 0.28 -4.70
CA GLU A 143 -6.92 1.24 -5.60
C GLU A 143 -6.14 2.31 -4.82
N GLN A 144 -6.69 2.81 -3.70
CA GLN A 144 -5.99 3.79 -2.85
C GLN A 144 -4.78 3.14 -2.15
N CYS A 145 -4.89 1.89 -1.72
CA CYS A 145 -3.75 1.16 -1.15
C CYS A 145 -2.58 1.05 -2.13
N MET A 146 -2.83 0.91 -3.45
CA MET A 146 -1.78 0.85 -4.46
C MET A 146 -0.98 2.16 -4.58
N ILE A 147 -1.59 3.31 -4.29
CA ILE A 147 -0.90 4.60 -4.23
C ILE A 147 0.09 4.60 -3.05
N ALA A 148 -0.34 4.19 -1.88
CA ALA A 148 0.51 4.09 -0.69
C ALA A 148 1.67 3.11 -0.90
N VAL A 149 1.39 1.92 -1.43
CA VAL A 149 2.39 0.89 -1.74
C VAL A 149 3.43 1.41 -2.74
N THR A 150 3.00 2.13 -3.78
CA THR A 150 3.93 2.70 -4.76
C THR A 150 4.90 3.68 -4.11
N ASN A 151 4.42 4.54 -3.21
CA ASN A 151 5.28 5.46 -2.47
C ASN A 151 6.24 4.73 -1.52
N MET A 152 5.75 3.70 -0.80
CA MET A 152 6.62 2.87 0.06
C MET A 152 7.73 2.19 -0.73
N MET A 153 7.41 1.60 -1.89
CA MET A 153 8.41 0.94 -2.75
C MET A 153 9.43 1.92 -3.33
N ASN A 154 9.00 3.14 -3.69
CA ASN A 154 9.90 4.17 -4.19
C ASN A 154 10.78 4.74 -3.07
N ALA A 155 10.24 4.92 -1.87
CA ALA A 155 11.01 5.30 -0.68
C ALA A 155 12.06 4.24 -0.34
N ALA A 156 11.71 2.95 -0.35
CA ALA A 156 12.67 1.86 -0.17
C ALA A 156 13.78 1.91 -1.23
N ALA A 157 13.41 2.05 -2.50
CA ALA A 157 14.36 2.13 -3.61
C ALA A 157 15.32 3.33 -3.49
N SER A 158 14.87 4.48 -2.97
CA SER A 158 15.73 5.65 -2.73
C SER A 158 16.82 5.41 -1.68
N LEU A 159 16.63 4.39 -0.83
CA LEU A 159 17.59 3.94 0.17
C LEU A 159 18.39 2.71 -0.29
N GLY A 160 18.24 2.27 -1.55
CA GLY A 160 18.87 1.05 -2.04
C GLY A 160 18.24 -0.25 -1.49
N ILE A 161 17.01 -0.17 -0.98
CA ILE A 161 16.24 -1.28 -0.43
C ILE A 161 15.28 -1.81 -1.51
N ASP A 162 15.24 -3.11 -1.65
CA ASP A 162 14.37 -3.80 -2.60
C ASP A 162 13.01 -4.13 -2.02
N SER A 163 12.04 -4.33 -2.91
CA SER A 163 10.68 -4.70 -2.55
C SER A 163 10.05 -5.60 -3.60
N CYS A 164 8.95 -6.27 -3.25
CA CYS A 164 8.16 -7.06 -4.20
C CYS A 164 6.67 -6.91 -3.88
N PRO A 165 5.85 -6.24 -4.73
CA PRO A 165 4.41 -6.25 -4.55
C PRO A 165 3.85 -7.62 -4.94
N ILE A 166 3.06 -8.22 -4.07
CA ILE A 166 2.48 -9.57 -4.24
C ILE A 166 0.96 -9.46 -4.16
N GLU A 167 0.28 -9.77 -5.25
CA GLU A 167 -1.17 -9.95 -5.32
C GLU A 167 -1.54 -11.43 -5.58
N GLY A 168 -0.53 -12.28 -5.83
CA GLY A 168 -0.68 -13.72 -6.04
C GLY A 168 -0.84 -14.47 -4.73
N PHE A 169 -2.03 -14.45 -4.15
CA PHE A 169 -2.42 -15.19 -2.94
C PHE A 169 -3.92 -15.50 -2.96
N ASP A 170 -4.31 -16.52 -2.18
CA ASP A 170 -5.71 -16.74 -1.83
C ASP A 170 -6.13 -15.72 -0.77
N ARG A 171 -6.95 -14.74 -1.16
CA ARG A 171 -7.33 -13.63 -0.28
C ARG A 171 -8.15 -14.09 0.91
N HIS A 172 -9.10 -14.98 0.69
CA HIS A 172 -9.95 -15.49 1.77
C HIS A 172 -9.13 -16.24 2.82
N ALA A 173 -8.30 -17.20 2.39
CA ALA A 173 -7.41 -17.94 3.29
C ALA A 173 -6.42 -17.00 4.02
N LEU A 174 -5.93 -15.95 3.36
CA LEU A 174 -5.02 -14.99 3.99
C LEU A 174 -5.75 -14.11 5.02
N ASN A 175 -6.98 -13.70 4.76
CA ASN A 175 -7.81 -12.97 5.73
C ASN A 175 -8.09 -13.83 6.96
N GLU A 176 -8.41 -15.11 6.80
CA GLU A 176 -8.61 -16.06 7.91
C GLU A 176 -7.31 -16.23 8.75
N ILE A 177 -6.16 -16.42 8.11
CA ILE A 177 -4.85 -16.54 8.78
C ILE A 177 -4.55 -15.30 9.64
N LEU A 178 -4.97 -14.12 9.17
CA LEU A 178 -4.76 -12.86 9.87
C LEU A 178 -5.88 -12.52 10.86
N GLY A 179 -6.94 -13.34 10.95
CA GLY A 179 -8.09 -13.13 11.83
C GLY A 179 -8.92 -11.89 11.46
N LEU A 180 -9.02 -11.57 10.18
CA LEU A 180 -9.74 -10.40 9.68
C LEU A 180 -11.22 -10.73 9.45
N ASP A 181 -12.10 -9.82 9.85
CA ASP A 181 -13.47 -9.76 9.37
C ASP A 181 -13.50 -9.08 8.01
N GLU A 182 -13.84 -9.83 6.97
CA GLU A 182 -13.86 -9.34 5.58
C GLU A 182 -14.92 -8.26 5.32
N SER A 183 -15.91 -8.12 6.18
CA SER A 183 -16.87 -7.03 6.13
C SER A 183 -16.27 -5.71 6.66
N GLU A 184 -15.23 -5.78 7.49
CA GLU A 184 -14.57 -4.62 8.06
C GLU A 184 -13.36 -4.18 7.24
N LYS A 185 -12.44 -5.11 6.96
CA LYS A 185 -11.23 -4.87 6.14
C LYS A 185 -10.71 -6.17 5.51
N ARG A 186 -10.03 -6.05 4.38
CA ARG A 186 -9.48 -7.18 3.64
C ARG A 186 -8.03 -6.91 3.23
N VAL A 187 -7.25 -7.96 3.04
CA VAL A 187 -5.91 -7.82 2.48
C VAL A 187 -5.99 -7.26 1.07
N ALA A 188 -5.33 -6.11 0.84
CA ALA A 188 -5.15 -5.54 -0.48
C ALA A 188 -3.95 -6.17 -1.18
N ILE A 189 -2.78 -6.12 -0.54
CA ILE A 189 -1.52 -6.55 -1.13
C ILE A 189 -0.50 -6.90 -0.03
N VAL A 190 0.43 -7.78 -0.34
CA VAL A 190 1.56 -8.15 0.54
C VAL A 190 2.84 -7.61 -0.07
N VAL A 191 3.66 -6.93 0.73
CA VAL A 191 4.90 -6.29 0.25
C VAL A 191 6.07 -6.63 1.18
N PRO A 192 6.93 -7.60 0.81
CA PRO A 192 8.21 -7.82 1.44
C PRO A 192 9.22 -6.74 1.05
N PHE A 193 10.04 -6.32 2.00
CA PHE A 193 11.17 -5.40 1.87
C PHE A 193 12.46 -6.04 2.38
N GLY A 194 13.58 -5.79 1.69
CA GLY A 194 14.89 -6.32 2.05
C GLY A 194 15.95 -5.95 1.03
N TYR A 195 17.08 -6.62 1.08
CA TYR A 195 18.16 -6.44 0.11
C TYR A 195 18.20 -7.66 -0.82
N ARG A 196 18.31 -7.42 -2.12
CA ARG A 196 18.37 -8.50 -3.13
C ARG A 196 19.56 -9.44 -2.90
N LEU A 197 19.33 -10.74 -3.11
CA LEU A 197 20.40 -11.74 -3.13
C LEU A 197 21.06 -11.79 -4.51
N ASN A 198 20.27 -11.69 -5.57
CA ASN A 198 20.73 -11.82 -6.95
C ASN A 198 20.71 -10.46 -7.67
N PRO A 199 21.51 -10.27 -8.72
CA PRO A 199 21.44 -9.06 -9.55
C PRO A 199 20.04 -8.79 -10.09
N GLN A 200 19.71 -7.50 -10.22
CA GLN A 200 18.44 -7.08 -10.81
C GLN A 200 18.36 -7.52 -12.28
N PRO A 201 17.26 -8.15 -12.70
CA PRO A 201 17.04 -8.44 -14.11
C PRO A 201 16.79 -7.15 -14.91
N GLU A 202 16.96 -7.22 -16.22
CA GLU A 202 16.64 -6.13 -17.12
C GLU A 202 15.20 -5.66 -16.94
N LYS A 203 14.99 -4.35 -16.89
CA LYS A 203 13.67 -3.74 -16.76
C LYS A 203 13.03 -3.54 -18.13
N LEU A 204 12.15 -4.43 -18.51
CA LEU A 204 11.40 -4.33 -19.76
C LEU A 204 10.17 -3.43 -19.59
N ARG A 205 10.02 -2.44 -20.48
CA ARG A 205 8.85 -1.54 -20.56
C ARG A 205 8.55 -1.24 -22.02
N ARG A 206 7.29 -1.02 -22.32
CA ARG A 206 6.89 -0.49 -23.62
C ARG A 206 7.52 0.87 -23.88
N GLN A 207 7.70 1.22 -25.14
CA GLN A 207 8.23 2.52 -25.51
C GLN A 207 7.21 3.63 -25.17
N ARG A 208 7.72 4.84 -24.95
CA ARG A 208 6.87 5.99 -24.58
C ARG A 208 5.76 6.24 -25.60
N ALA A 209 6.04 6.12 -26.89
CA ALA A 209 5.07 6.32 -27.95
C ALA A 209 3.89 5.33 -27.94
N GLU A 210 4.06 4.15 -27.32
CA GLU A 210 3.01 3.14 -27.19
C GLU A 210 2.07 3.39 -26.01
N VAL A 211 2.42 4.29 -25.10
CA VAL A 211 1.66 4.54 -23.87
C VAL A 211 1.23 6.00 -23.70
N VAL A 212 1.73 6.90 -24.55
CA VAL A 212 1.41 8.33 -24.49
C VAL A 212 0.78 8.78 -25.79
N THR A 213 -0.45 9.26 -25.71
CA THR A 213 -1.15 9.91 -26.83
C THR A 213 -1.32 11.39 -26.54
N TRP A 214 -0.95 12.25 -27.47
CA TRP A 214 -1.15 13.69 -27.40
C TRP A 214 -2.43 14.06 -28.14
N ILE A 215 -3.30 14.82 -27.49
CA ILE A 215 -4.50 15.43 -28.10
C ILE A 215 -4.28 16.92 -28.06
N TYR A 216 -4.30 17.57 -29.26
CA TYR A 216 -4.04 19.01 -29.43
C TYR A 216 -5.34 19.75 -29.77
#